data_46c95502144351b5423c969981ecbe69
#
_entry.id   46c95502144351b5423c969981ecbe69
#
_cell.length_a   1.000
_cell.length_b   1.000
_cell.length_c   1.000
_cell.angle_alpha   90.00
_cell.angle_beta   90.00
_cell.angle_gamma   90.00
#
_symmetry.space_group_name_H-M   'P 1'
#
loop_
_entity.id
_entity.type
_entity.pdbx_description
1 polymer ?
#
loop_
_entity_poly.entity_id
_entity_poly.type
_entity_poly.pdbx_seq_one_letter_code
_entity_poly.pdbx_strand_id
1 'polypeptide(L)'
;MFEAMGRDEGDQRLWFVVDELDALGEIDGLKDALSRLRKFGGRCLLGFQSIGQVSGTYGRAVADTIVENCGNTLLLRCSASERGGTSEFASKLIGQHQVIHITRSQTRRSAEWLPSTTTSEHLSIEPAVMASEIERLPDLAGFLKFSSIPDWRYVRLTPVDYPHRTGGMPGGTADPSARENGADGAR
;
A
#
# COMPACT_ATOMS: atom_id res chain seq x y z
N MET A 1 -16.46 15.44 4.42
CA MET A 1 -16.35 14.11 3.80
C MET A 1 -17.67 13.35 3.82
N PHE A 2 -18.34 13.15 4.94
CA PHE A 2 -19.62 12.43 5.00
C PHE A 2 -20.79 13.17 4.37
N GLU A 3 -20.81 14.49 4.37
CA GLU A 3 -21.85 15.30 3.73
C GLU A 3 -21.92 15.15 2.20
N ALA A 4 -20.78 14.82 1.56
CA ALA A 4 -20.73 14.60 0.13
C ALA A 4 -21.30 13.24 -0.30
N MET A 5 -21.50 12.33 0.65
CA MET A 5 -22.01 10.99 0.41
C MET A 5 -23.52 10.99 0.67
N GLY A 6 -24.31 11.52 -0.28
CA GLY A 6 -25.75 11.66 -0.15
C GLY A 6 -26.49 10.46 0.47
N ARG A 7 -27.72 10.70 0.93
CA ARG A 7 -28.54 9.73 1.68
C ARG A 7 -29.11 8.57 0.86
N ASP A 8 -28.88 8.55 -0.45
CA ASP A 8 -29.36 7.48 -1.31
C ASP A 8 -28.36 6.32 -1.31
N GLU A 9 -28.77 5.20 -0.74
CA GLU A 9 -28.07 3.91 -0.73
C GLU A 9 -27.92 3.29 -2.14
N GLY A 10 -28.30 3.99 -3.19
CA GLY A 10 -28.26 3.55 -4.56
C GLY A 10 -26.88 3.78 -5.20
N ASP A 11 -26.14 2.74 -5.42
CA ASP A 11 -25.11 2.48 -6.45
C ASP A 11 -23.97 3.52 -6.68
N GLN A 12 -23.93 4.65 -5.99
CA GLN A 12 -22.85 5.64 -6.11
C GLN A 12 -21.71 5.32 -5.17
N ARG A 13 -20.70 4.64 -5.69
CA ARG A 13 -19.46 4.38 -4.96
C ARG A 13 -18.53 5.59 -5.08
N LEU A 14 -18.34 6.30 -3.99
CA LEU A 14 -17.39 7.40 -3.94
C LEU A 14 -16.00 6.88 -3.56
N TRP A 15 -15.00 7.21 -4.38
CA TRP A 15 -13.61 6.91 -4.12
C TRP A 15 -12.85 8.16 -3.68
N PHE A 16 -12.13 8.04 -2.59
CA PHE A 16 -11.15 9.01 -2.12
C PHE A 16 -9.76 8.44 -2.43
N VAL A 17 -9.05 9.10 -3.33
CA VAL A 17 -7.69 8.71 -3.71
C VAL A 17 -6.74 9.75 -3.17
N VAL A 18 -5.84 9.32 -2.29
CA VAL A 18 -4.79 10.13 -1.66
C VAL A 18 -3.47 9.45 -2.01
N ASP A 19 -2.78 9.97 -3.00
CA ASP A 19 -1.55 9.37 -3.54
C ASP A 19 -0.36 9.57 -2.59
N GLU A 20 -0.28 10.70 -1.90
CA GLU A 20 0.81 11.03 -0.98
C GLU A 20 0.24 11.56 0.33
N LEU A 21 -0.07 10.63 1.24
CA LEU A 21 -0.81 10.92 2.47
C LEU A 21 -0.08 11.90 3.40
N ASP A 22 1.23 11.79 3.48
CA ASP A 22 2.06 12.63 4.35
C ASP A 22 2.23 14.06 3.83
N ALA A 23 2.17 14.26 2.49
CA ALA A 23 2.32 15.57 1.88
C ALA A 23 1.12 16.51 2.13
N LEU A 24 -0.04 15.95 2.42
CA LEU A 24 -1.27 16.72 2.71
C LEU A 24 -1.32 17.24 4.15
N GLY A 25 -0.37 16.87 5.00
CA GLY A 25 -0.45 17.12 6.42
C GLY A 25 -1.51 16.25 7.10
N GLU A 26 -1.84 16.56 8.35
CA GLU A 26 -2.85 15.82 9.10
C GLU A 26 -4.26 16.12 8.57
N ILE A 27 -4.94 15.09 8.07
CA ILE A 27 -6.33 15.17 7.62
C ILE A 27 -7.22 14.89 8.83
N ASP A 28 -7.88 15.93 9.34
CA ASP A 28 -8.80 15.82 10.46
C ASP A 28 -9.88 14.76 10.20
N GLY A 29 -10.05 13.84 11.15
CA GLY A 29 -11.08 12.81 11.08
C GLY A 29 -10.80 11.68 10.11
N LEU A 30 -9.60 11.57 9.50
CA LEU A 30 -9.25 10.47 8.59
C LEU A 30 -9.44 9.10 9.22
N LYS A 31 -8.96 8.91 10.45
CA LYS A 31 -9.11 7.66 11.22
C LYS A 31 -10.57 7.24 11.35
N ASP A 32 -11.45 8.20 11.74
CA ASP A 32 -12.87 7.93 11.90
C ASP A 32 -13.56 7.69 10.55
N ALA A 33 -13.11 8.41 9.52
CA ALA A 33 -13.58 8.21 8.16
C ALA A 33 -13.28 6.79 7.67
N LEU A 34 -12.05 6.31 7.79
CA LEU A 34 -11.65 4.97 7.36
C LEU A 34 -12.48 3.87 8.01
N SER A 35 -12.80 4.00 9.30
CA SER A 35 -13.60 3.02 10.02
C SER A 35 -15.07 3.01 9.59
N ARG A 36 -15.62 4.13 9.11
CA ARG A 36 -17.04 4.34 8.82
C ARG A 36 -17.39 4.40 7.34
N LEU A 37 -16.43 4.75 6.49
CA LEU A 37 -16.64 5.03 5.07
C LEU A 37 -17.40 3.93 4.35
N ARG A 38 -17.06 2.68 4.68
CA ARG A 38 -17.70 1.49 4.08
C ARG A 38 -19.21 1.47 4.25
N LYS A 39 -19.74 1.93 5.38
CA LYS A 39 -21.20 1.96 5.65
C LYS A 39 -21.94 2.91 4.71
N PHE A 40 -21.23 3.91 4.18
CA PHE A 40 -21.77 4.92 3.27
C PHE A 40 -21.39 4.69 1.81
N GLY A 41 -20.97 3.47 1.44
CA GLY A 41 -20.56 3.16 0.06
C GLY A 41 -19.20 3.74 -0.34
N GLY A 42 -18.50 4.45 0.57
CA GLY A 42 -17.21 5.06 0.29
C GLY A 42 -16.07 4.05 0.25
N ARG A 43 -15.07 4.35 -0.56
CA ARG A 43 -13.81 3.63 -0.70
C ARG A 43 -12.67 4.61 -0.54
N CYS A 44 -11.55 4.14 0.01
CA CYS A 44 -10.36 4.95 0.17
C CYS A 44 -9.15 4.20 -0.41
N LEU A 45 -8.34 4.89 -1.19
CA LEU A 45 -7.02 4.46 -1.62
C LEU A 45 -6.03 5.45 -1.04
N LEU A 46 -5.13 4.98 -0.18
CA LEU A 46 -4.09 5.77 0.45
C LEU A 46 -2.73 5.28 -0.02
N GLY A 47 -1.93 6.19 -0.58
CA GLY A 47 -0.54 5.96 -0.93
C GLY A 47 0.38 6.74 -0.02
N PHE A 48 1.56 6.19 0.28
CA PHE A 48 2.65 6.88 0.95
C PHE A 48 3.99 6.19 0.64
N GLN A 49 5.06 6.95 0.68
CA GLN A 49 6.39 6.45 0.36
C GLN A 49 7.08 5.84 1.58
N SER A 50 6.81 6.36 2.77
CA SER A 50 7.47 5.94 4.00
C SER A 50 6.51 5.94 5.18
N ILE A 51 6.50 4.83 5.92
CA ILE A 51 5.75 4.74 7.19
C ILE A 51 6.26 5.73 8.24
N GLY A 52 7.55 6.09 8.15
CA GLY A 52 8.16 7.09 9.03
C GLY A 52 7.58 8.48 8.81
N GLN A 53 7.29 8.87 7.57
CA GLN A 53 6.67 10.15 7.25
C GLN A 53 5.23 10.20 7.74
N VAL A 54 4.45 9.15 7.49
CA VAL A 54 3.07 9.03 8.02
C VAL A 54 3.07 9.10 9.54
N SER A 55 3.99 8.40 10.20
CA SER A 55 4.14 8.45 11.67
C SER A 55 4.58 9.82 12.18
N GLY A 56 5.35 10.56 11.40
CA GLY A 56 5.75 11.93 11.69
C GLY A 56 4.57 12.91 11.66
N THR A 57 3.68 12.74 10.70
CA THR A 57 2.50 13.59 10.48
C THR A 57 1.37 13.28 11.48
N TYR A 58 1.02 12.01 11.63
CA TYR A 58 -0.15 11.56 12.40
C TYR A 58 0.17 11.06 13.82
N GLY A 59 1.45 10.85 14.11
CA GLY A 59 1.87 10.10 15.29
C GLY A 59 1.77 8.58 15.06
N ARG A 60 2.64 7.82 15.74
CA ARG A 60 2.80 6.38 15.52
C ARG A 60 1.49 5.59 15.72
N ALA A 61 0.78 5.84 16.80
CA ALA A 61 -0.45 5.11 17.13
C ALA A 61 -1.57 5.31 16.08
N VAL A 62 -1.67 6.52 15.52
CA VAL A 62 -2.65 6.84 14.47
C VAL A 62 -2.21 6.24 13.14
N ALA A 63 -0.92 6.28 12.80
CA ALA A 63 -0.38 5.64 11.61
C ALA A 63 -0.64 4.13 11.61
N ASP A 64 -0.39 3.44 12.72
CA ASP A 64 -0.70 2.03 12.89
C ASP A 64 -2.20 1.75 12.68
N THR A 65 -3.07 2.58 13.28
CA THR A 65 -4.53 2.47 13.10
C THR A 65 -4.97 2.69 11.65
N ILE A 66 -4.34 3.63 10.92
CA ILE A 66 -4.62 3.86 9.49
C ILE A 66 -4.32 2.58 8.70
N VAL A 67 -3.16 1.97 8.91
CA VAL A 67 -2.77 0.74 8.23
C VAL A 67 -3.70 -0.42 8.58
N GLU A 68 -4.04 -0.60 9.85
CA GLU A 68 -4.96 -1.66 10.31
C GLU A 68 -6.36 -1.55 9.71
N ASN A 69 -6.85 -0.33 9.46
CA ASN A 69 -8.14 -0.09 8.80
C ASN A 69 -8.11 -0.35 7.29
N CYS A 70 -6.93 -0.49 6.68
CA CYS A 70 -6.77 -0.83 5.28
C CYS A 70 -6.84 -2.35 5.09
N GLY A 71 -8.01 -2.87 4.73
CA GLY A 71 -8.21 -4.32 4.54
C GLY A 71 -7.43 -4.90 3.35
N ASN A 72 -7.08 -4.06 2.36
CA ASN A 72 -6.24 -4.44 1.22
C ASN A 72 -4.95 -3.63 1.27
N THR A 73 -3.82 -4.27 1.04
CA THR A 73 -2.51 -3.62 1.14
C THR A 73 -1.63 -4.07 -0.01
N LEU A 74 -1.03 -3.13 -0.70
CA LEU A 74 0.00 -3.36 -1.72
C LEU A 74 1.32 -2.79 -1.21
N LEU A 75 2.31 -3.65 -1.09
CA LEU A 75 3.68 -3.31 -0.71
C LEU A 75 4.57 -3.41 -1.96
N LEU A 76 5.07 -2.29 -2.41
CA LEU A 76 6.07 -2.23 -3.48
C LEU A 76 7.47 -2.16 -2.88
N ARG A 77 8.50 -2.05 -3.75
CA ARG A 77 9.86 -1.83 -3.29
C ARG A 77 9.95 -0.60 -2.40
N CYS A 78 10.51 -0.76 -1.23
CA CYS A 78 10.74 0.31 -0.28
C CYS A 78 12.11 0.17 0.39
N SER A 79 12.61 1.27 0.94
CA SER A 79 13.97 1.33 1.49
C SER A 79 14.00 1.09 2.99
N ALA A 80 15.15 0.62 3.46
CA ALA A 80 15.50 0.61 4.86
C ALA A 80 15.88 2.00 5.36
N SER A 81 15.89 2.15 6.67
CA SER A 81 16.54 3.23 7.39
C SER A 81 17.34 2.64 8.56
N GLU A 82 18.22 3.43 9.17
CA GLU A 82 19.04 2.99 10.32
C GLU A 82 18.20 2.42 11.47
N ARG A 83 16.92 2.79 11.57
CA ARG A 83 15.97 2.32 12.60
C ARG A 83 14.92 1.35 12.07
N GLY A 84 15.23 0.62 10.99
CA GLY A 84 14.40 -0.41 10.40
C GLY A 84 13.60 0.04 9.17
N GLY A 85 13.13 1.27 9.09
CA GLY A 85 12.47 1.83 7.91
C GLY A 85 11.21 1.12 7.45
N THR A 86 10.81 1.44 6.22
CA THR A 86 9.57 0.91 5.61
C THR A 86 9.71 -0.55 5.22
N SER A 87 10.90 -1.01 4.83
CA SER A 87 11.14 -2.42 4.47
C SER A 87 10.99 -3.36 5.67
N GLU A 88 11.47 -2.96 6.86
CA GLU A 88 11.30 -3.74 8.08
C GLU A 88 9.84 -3.74 8.56
N PHE A 89 9.15 -2.61 8.46
CA PHE A 89 7.73 -2.52 8.71
C PHE A 89 6.94 -3.46 7.78
N ALA A 90 7.23 -3.45 6.49
CA ALA A 90 6.59 -4.30 5.50
C ALA A 90 6.85 -5.79 5.76
N SER A 91 8.08 -6.17 6.10
CA SER A 91 8.44 -7.54 6.49
C SER A 91 7.63 -8.01 7.72
N LYS A 92 7.51 -7.18 8.75
CA LYS A 92 6.69 -7.48 9.94
C LYS A 92 5.20 -7.59 9.62
N LEU A 93 4.69 -6.76 8.70
CA LEU A 93 3.29 -6.77 8.27
C LEU A 93 2.95 -8.04 7.48
N ILE A 94 3.87 -8.54 6.66
CA ILE A 94 3.73 -9.81 5.95
C ILE A 94 3.65 -10.97 6.94
N GLY A 95 4.49 -10.93 7.98
CA GLY A 95 4.48 -11.89 9.06
C GLY A 95 5.68 -12.81 9.10
N GLN A 96 5.56 -13.86 9.89
CA GLN A 96 6.63 -14.82 10.17
C GLN A 96 6.10 -16.25 9.98
N HIS A 97 6.99 -17.17 9.71
CA HIS A 97 6.71 -18.61 9.66
C HIS A 97 7.73 -19.40 10.47
N GLN A 98 7.34 -20.61 10.84
CA GLN A 98 8.21 -21.55 11.52
C GLN A 98 9.02 -22.35 10.50
N VAL A 99 10.32 -22.42 10.67
CA VAL A 99 11.25 -23.21 9.85
C VAL A 99 11.90 -24.28 10.73
N ILE A 100 11.90 -25.51 10.25
CA ILE A 100 12.60 -26.62 10.90
C ILE A 100 13.96 -26.79 10.19
N HIS A 101 15.02 -26.44 10.89
CA HIS A 101 16.38 -26.69 10.42
C HIS A 101 16.85 -28.07 10.87
N ILE A 102 17.13 -28.94 9.90
CA ILE A 102 17.68 -30.26 10.16
C ILE A 102 19.19 -30.22 9.97
N THR A 103 19.92 -30.25 11.07
CA THR A 103 21.39 -30.30 11.06
C THR A 103 21.85 -31.74 11.22
N ARG A 104 22.58 -32.26 10.24
CA ARG A 104 23.25 -33.56 10.31
C ARG A 104 24.71 -33.37 10.58
N SER A 105 25.19 -33.86 11.72
CA SER A 105 26.60 -33.89 12.06
C SER A 105 27.12 -35.30 11.98
N GLN A 106 28.21 -35.51 11.24
CA GLN A 106 28.93 -36.80 11.16
C GLN A 106 30.23 -36.65 11.95
N THR A 107 30.38 -37.42 13.00
CA THR A 107 31.61 -37.48 13.77
C THR A 107 32.30 -38.82 13.53
N ARG A 108 33.53 -38.76 13.02
CA ARG A 108 34.40 -39.95 12.84
C ARG A 108 35.43 -39.96 13.98
N ARG A 109 35.28 -40.85 14.93
CA ARG A 109 36.30 -41.11 15.92
C ARG A 109 37.33 -42.10 15.38
N SER A 110 38.60 -41.84 15.67
CA SER A 110 39.73 -42.60 15.09
C SER A 110 39.74 -44.10 15.45
N ALA A 111 38.88 -44.52 16.40
CA ALA A 111 38.80 -45.91 16.90
C ALA A 111 37.49 -46.63 16.47
N GLU A 112 36.57 -45.97 15.79
CA GLU A 112 35.27 -46.55 15.38
C GLU A 112 35.25 -46.73 13.86
N TRP A 113 34.96 -47.96 13.44
CA TRP A 113 34.85 -48.32 12.04
C TRP A 113 33.67 -47.67 11.29
N LEU A 114 32.61 -47.30 12.01
CA LEU A 114 31.40 -46.69 11.44
C LEU A 114 31.27 -45.22 11.93
N PRO A 115 30.97 -44.26 11.03
CA PRO A 115 30.71 -42.87 11.40
C PRO A 115 29.40 -42.79 12.19
N SER A 116 29.44 -42.10 13.33
CA SER A 116 28.21 -41.76 14.05
C SER A 116 27.55 -40.54 13.40
N THR A 117 26.27 -40.66 13.04
CA THR A 117 25.49 -39.57 12.48
C THR A 117 24.49 -39.12 13.51
N THR A 118 24.61 -37.86 13.94
CA THR A 118 23.61 -37.22 14.82
C THR A 118 22.77 -36.27 13.98
N THR A 119 21.45 -36.42 14.06
CA THR A 119 20.49 -35.52 13.44
C THR A 119 19.86 -34.70 14.54
N SER A 120 19.96 -33.38 14.44
CA SER A 120 19.34 -32.43 15.36
C SER A 120 18.31 -31.61 14.58
N GLU A 121 17.11 -31.51 15.10
CA GLU A 121 16.06 -30.64 14.59
C GLU A 121 16.04 -29.36 15.44
N HIS A 122 16.09 -28.23 14.81
CA HIS A 122 16.00 -26.92 15.45
C HIS A 122 14.87 -26.12 14.80
N LEU A 123 13.90 -25.72 15.65
CA LEU A 123 12.79 -24.88 15.24
C LEU A 123 13.19 -23.43 15.37
N SER A 124 13.12 -22.68 14.27
CA SER A 124 13.31 -21.22 14.26
C SER A 124 12.07 -20.51 13.74
N ILE A 125 11.88 -19.26 14.16
CA ILE A 125 10.85 -18.37 13.63
C ILE A 125 11.57 -17.35 12.76
N GLU A 126 11.20 -17.32 11.49
CA GLU A 126 11.83 -16.46 10.49
C GLU A 126 10.79 -15.58 9.81
N PRO A 127 11.17 -14.36 9.35
CA PRO A 127 10.28 -13.55 8.52
C PRO A 127 9.85 -14.32 7.26
N ALA A 128 8.59 -14.26 6.91
CA ALA A 128 8.09 -14.87 5.65
C ALA A 128 8.71 -14.23 4.42
N VAL A 129 9.04 -12.93 4.50
CA VAL A 129 9.82 -12.18 3.52
C VAL A 129 10.78 -11.28 4.29
N MET A 130 12.05 -11.35 3.99
CA MET A 130 13.05 -10.50 4.65
C MET A 130 12.96 -9.05 4.16
N ALA A 131 13.28 -8.10 5.02
CA ALA A 131 13.35 -6.69 4.64
C ALA A 131 14.28 -6.44 3.43
N SER A 132 15.42 -7.14 3.39
CA SER A 132 16.37 -7.07 2.28
C SER A 132 15.83 -7.62 0.96
N GLU A 133 14.86 -8.53 0.97
CA GLU A 133 14.19 -9.02 -0.23
C GLU A 133 13.21 -7.95 -0.76
N ILE A 134 12.51 -7.28 0.14
CA ILE A 134 11.59 -6.17 -0.21
C ILE A 134 12.36 -5.01 -0.86
N GLU A 135 13.55 -4.69 -0.36
CA GLU A 135 14.43 -3.67 -0.92
C GLU A 135 14.94 -3.98 -2.33
N ARG A 136 15.05 -5.25 -2.66
CA ARG A 136 15.54 -5.74 -3.96
C ARG A 136 14.42 -6.08 -4.95
N LEU A 137 13.16 -5.82 -4.61
CA LEU A 137 12.06 -6.06 -5.53
C LEU A 137 12.28 -5.31 -6.86
N PRO A 138 12.00 -5.96 -7.99
CA PRO A 138 11.99 -5.28 -9.28
C PRO A 138 10.97 -4.15 -9.33
N ASP A 139 11.14 -3.23 -10.25
CA ASP A 139 10.16 -2.17 -10.49
C ASP A 139 8.79 -2.78 -10.81
N LEU A 140 7.74 -2.18 -10.26
CA LEU A 140 6.35 -2.62 -10.40
C LEU A 140 6.08 -4.05 -9.89
N ALA A 141 6.96 -4.60 -9.05
CA ALA A 141 6.72 -5.84 -8.36
C ALA A 141 6.49 -5.58 -6.87
N GLY A 142 5.71 -6.45 -6.23
CA GLY A 142 5.36 -6.27 -4.83
C GLY A 142 4.58 -7.41 -4.23
N PHE A 143 4.13 -7.20 -3.01
CA PHE A 143 3.27 -8.12 -2.28
C PHE A 143 1.90 -7.50 -2.08
N LEU A 144 0.86 -8.24 -2.41
CA LEU A 144 -0.53 -7.82 -2.32
C LEU A 144 -1.29 -8.71 -1.35
N LYS A 145 -2.02 -8.08 -0.45
CA LYS A 145 -2.98 -8.72 0.45
C LYS A 145 -4.37 -8.19 0.18
N PHE A 146 -5.32 -9.11 0.07
CA PHE A 146 -6.74 -8.79 0.08
C PHE A 146 -7.37 -9.25 1.39
N SER A 147 -8.32 -8.49 1.90
CA SER A 147 -9.06 -8.85 3.11
C SER A 147 -9.83 -10.18 3.00
N SER A 148 -10.16 -10.59 1.78
CA SER A 148 -10.86 -11.85 1.48
C SER A 148 -9.92 -13.06 1.30
N ILE A 149 -8.62 -12.85 1.25
CA ILE A 149 -7.61 -13.90 1.00
C ILE A 149 -6.61 -13.86 2.16
N PRO A 150 -6.39 -14.98 2.87
CA PRO A 150 -5.52 -14.98 4.05
C PRO A 150 -4.06 -14.72 3.70
N ASP A 151 -3.61 -15.16 2.52
CA ASP A 151 -2.21 -15.16 2.16
C ASP A 151 -1.80 -13.93 1.36
N TRP A 152 -0.59 -13.43 1.61
CA TRP A 152 0.07 -12.48 0.76
C TRP A 152 0.45 -13.10 -0.58
N ARG A 153 0.27 -12.36 -1.66
CA ARG A 153 0.63 -12.79 -3.01
C ARG A 153 1.68 -11.89 -3.61
N TYR A 154 2.73 -12.48 -4.15
CA TYR A 154 3.65 -11.76 -5.01
C TYR A 154 2.92 -11.36 -6.30
N VAL A 155 3.02 -10.10 -6.68
CA VAL A 155 2.37 -9.55 -7.88
C VAL A 155 3.37 -8.74 -8.69
N ARG A 156 3.12 -8.69 -9.99
CA ARG A 156 3.81 -7.79 -10.90
C ARG A 156 2.77 -6.95 -11.62
N LEU A 157 2.91 -5.64 -11.50
CA LEU A 157 2.01 -4.68 -12.13
C LEU A 157 2.46 -4.44 -13.57
N THR A 158 1.51 -4.31 -14.47
CA THR A 158 1.77 -3.94 -15.86
C THR A 158 1.16 -2.56 -16.09
N PRO A 159 1.96 -1.57 -16.52
CA PRO A 159 1.42 -0.27 -16.90
C PRO A 159 0.40 -0.42 -18.02
N VAL A 160 -0.69 0.30 -17.93
CA VAL A 160 -1.72 0.36 -18.97
C VAL A 160 -1.78 1.79 -19.48
N ASP A 161 -1.49 1.98 -20.77
CA ASP A 161 -1.67 3.27 -21.42
C ASP A 161 -3.16 3.52 -21.64
N TYR A 162 -3.71 4.48 -20.94
CA TYR A 162 -5.04 4.97 -21.22
C TYR A 162 -4.97 6.07 -22.28
N PRO A 163 -5.79 6.00 -23.34
CA PRO A 163 -5.86 7.08 -24.29
C PRO A 163 -6.26 8.36 -23.56
N HIS A 164 -5.45 9.40 -23.76
CA HIS A 164 -5.80 10.71 -23.21
C HIS A 164 -7.16 11.11 -23.74
N ARG A 165 -8.17 11.12 -22.87
CA ARG A 165 -9.43 11.80 -23.20
C ARG A 165 -9.14 13.30 -23.21
N THR A 166 -8.80 13.83 -24.36
CA THR A 166 -8.97 15.24 -24.68
C THR A 166 -10.46 15.51 -24.82
N GLY A 167 -11.21 15.27 -23.77
CA GLY A 167 -12.59 15.68 -23.64
C GLY A 167 -12.57 17.03 -22.96
N GLY A 168 -12.71 18.08 -23.75
CA GLY A 168 -13.07 19.38 -23.21
C GLY A 168 -14.24 19.20 -22.25
N MET A 169 -14.25 19.93 -21.14
CA MET A 169 -15.42 20.02 -20.28
C MET A 169 -16.66 20.26 -21.17
N PRO A 170 -17.78 19.55 -20.96
CA PRO A 170 -19.01 19.86 -21.67
C PRO A 170 -19.33 21.32 -21.39
N GLY A 171 -19.45 22.09 -22.46
CA GLY A 171 -19.45 23.54 -22.53
C GLY A 171 -20.18 24.25 -21.42
N GLY A 172 -19.46 25.15 -20.78
CA GLY A 172 -20.09 26.37 -20.34
C GLY A 172 -20.74 27.01 -21.54
N THR A 173 -22.05 27.21 -21.48
CA THR A 173 -22.83 27.93 -22.47
C THR A 173 -22.09 29.23 -22.79
N ALA A 174 -21.59 29.33 -24.04
CA ALA A 174 -21.06 30.57 -24.55
C ALA A 174 -22.19 31.61 -24.45
N ASP A 175 -21.95 32.66 -23.70
CA ASP A 175 -22.80 33.83 -23.62
C ASP A 175 -22.94 34.42 -25.04
N PRO A 176 -24.14 34.43 -25.65
CA PRO A 176 -24.33 34.97 -26.99
C PRO A 176 -24.22 36.48 -27.07
N SER A 177 -23.99 37.21 -25.97
CA SER A 177 -23.92 38.66 -25.94
C SER A 177 -22.55 39.29 -26.32
N ALA A 178 -21.51 38.48 -26.60
CA ALA A 178 -20.17 38.97 -26.94
C ALA A 178 -19.92 39.17 -28.45
N ARG A 179 -20.94 39.13 -29.30
CA ARG A 179 -20.85 39.31 -30.76
C ARG A 179 -21.61 40.51 -31.30
N GLU A 180 -21.59 41.65 -30.64
CA GLU A 180 -22.02 42.91 -31.23
C GLU A 180 -21.19 44.06 -30.63
N ASN A 181 -19.99 44.31 -31.17
CA ASN A 181 -19.37 45.63 -31.19
C ASN A 181 -18.01 45.50 -31.91
N GLY A 182 -18.06 45.64 -33.24
CA GLY A 182 -16.82 45.62 -34.02
C GLY A 182 -17.02 45.78 -35.52
N ALA A 183 -17.96 46.62 -35.86
CA ALA A 183 -18.03 47.09 -37.26
C ALA A 183 -18.67 48.47 -37.28
N ASP A 184 -17.89 49.51 -37.08
CA ASP A 184 -18.09 50.78 -37.80
C ASP A 184 -16.85 51.64 -37.64
N GLY A 185 -16.33 52.15 -38.74
CA GLY A 185 -15.26 53.17 -38.70
C GLY A 185 -14.21 53.04 -39.80
N ALA A 186 -14.63 52.83 -41.05
CA ALA A 186 -13.79 53.19 -42.18
C ALA A 186 -14.12 54.64 -42.63
N ARG A 187 -13.16 55.54 -42.44
CA ARG A 187 -12.84 56.64 -43.39
C ARG A 187 -11.46 57.20 -43.10
#